data_0f72730d915bbd0c4a64efb0501cc914
#
_entry.id   0f72730d915bbd0c4a64efb0501cc914
#
_cell.length_a   1.000
_cell.length_b   1.000
_cell.length_c   1.000
_cell.angle_alpha   90.00
_cell.angle_beta   90.00
_cell.angle_gamma   90.00
#
_symmetry.space_group_name_H-M   'P 1'
#
loop_
_entity.id
_entity.type
_entity.pdbx_description
1 polymer ?
#
loop_
_entity_poly.entity_id
_entity_poly.type
_entity_poly.pdbx_seq_one_letter_code
_entity_poly.pdbx_strand_id
1 'polypeptide(L)'
;MKIPKFADLVLFENDDIIVVNKPPFVSSLDEREGGEINMLRLAKQYSDDAQICHRLDKETSGALIIAKNPEAYSHVSMQFEKRQVKKVYHAIIEGTHVFEELFIDLPILNVGKGNVTISRQEGKRAETWFQSLKYFKHYTLVECRPVTGRMHQIRIHLATQRASIAGDEMYKGKPVFLSALKRKYHLGKDQEELPIMKRFALHAYEVTFKLLDGIPVTIHAPYPKDFETLLKLLEKFDS
;
A
#
# COMPACT_ATOMS: atom_id res chain seq x y z
N MET A 1 7.78 -7.86 -15.88
CA MET A 1 7.67 -6.37 -15.78
C MET A 1 9.07 -5.80 -15.70
N LYS A 2 9.43 -4.77 -16.47
CA LYS A 2 10.74 -4.12 -16.36
C LYS A 2 10.72 -3.26 -15.07
N ILE A 3 11.61 -3.55 -14.13
CA ILE A 3 11.74 -2.74 -12.90
C ILE A 3 12.39 -1.41 -13.29
N PRO A 4 11.83 -0.24 -12.89
CA PRO A 4 12.46 1.06 -13.12
C PRO A 4 13.86 1.12 -12.47
N LYS A 5 14.71 2.01 -12.95
CA LYS A 5 15.97 2.30 -12.25
C LYS A 5 15.67 2.89 -10.87
N PHE A 6 16.46 2.55 -9.86
CA PHE A 6 16.22 3.01 -8.49
C PHE A 6 16.12 4.54 -8.39
N ALA A 7 17.01 5.27 -9.10
CA ALA A 7 16.98 6.74 -9.15
C ALA A 7 15.64 7.31 -9.65
N ASP A 8 14.96 6.62 -10.57
CA ASP A 8 13.66 7.06 -11.10
C ASP A 8 12.51 6.89 -10.07
N LEU A 9 12.76 6.15 -8.98
CA LEU A 9 11.81 5.92 -7.90
C LEU A 9 11.94 6.93 -6.76
N VAL A 10 13.04 7.70 -6.70
CA VAL A 10 13.33 8.62 -5.61
C VAL A 10 12.34 9.78 -5.61
N LEU A 11 11.66 9.97 -4.47
CA LEU A 11 10.73 11.08 -4.20
C LEU A 11 11.39 12.18 -3.36
N PHE A 12 12.28 11.78 -2.47
CA PHE A 12 13.01 12.64 -1.58
C PHE A 12 14.36 12.01 -1.24
N GLU A 13 15.41 12.82 -1.16
CA GLU A 13 16.73 12.39 -0.73
C GLU A 13 17.47 13.52 -0.03
N ASN A 14 18.16 13.19 1.07
CA ASN A 14 19.18 13.99 1.71
C ASN A 14 20.39 13.10 2.07
N ASP A 15 21.30 13.58 2.92
CA ASP A 15 22.49 12.81 3.32
C ASP A 15 22.16 11.54 4.09
N ASP A 16 21.03 11.49 4.78
CA ASP A 16 20.64 10.43 5.73
C ASP A 16 19.53 9.53 5.24
N ILE A 17 18.59 10.04 4.44
CA ILE A 17 17.31 9.40 4.11
C ILE A 17 17.04 9.46 2.62
N ILE A 18 16.49 8.36 2.10
CA ILE A 18 15.84 8.28 0.80
C ILE A 18 14.38 7.87 1.02
N VAL A 19 13.44 8.53 0.36
CA VAL A 19 12.05 8.04 0.25
C VAL A 19 11.78 7.72 -1.21
N VAL A 20 11.31 6.51 -1.49
CA VAL A 20 11.03 6.06 -2.86
C VAL A 20 9.55 5.76 -3.06
N ASN A 21 9.07 5.90 -4.30
CA ASN A 21 7.79 5.35 -4.73
C ASN A 21 7.99 3.87 -5.11
N LYS A 22 7.81 2.96 -4.14
CA LYS A 22 7.98 1.53 -4.38
C LYS A 22 6.99 1.06 -5.46
N PRO A 23 7.47 0.48 -6.57
CA PRO A 23 6.57 -0.08 -7.56
C PRO A 23 5.86 -1.33 -7.01
N PRO A 24 4.68 -1.67 -7.53
CA PRO A 24 4.02 -2.94 -7.20
C PRO A 24 4.85 -4.12 -7.70
N PHE A 25 4.62 -5.30 -7.12
CA PHE A 25 5.27 -6.58 -7.43
C PHE A 25 6.78 -6.65 -7.09
N VAL A 26 7.33 -5.63 -6.44
CA VAL A 26 8.68 -5.63 -5.89
C VAL A 26 8.60 -5.71 -4.38
N SER A 27 9.19 -6.74 -3.77
CA SER A 27 9.23 -6.91 -2.31
C SER A 27 10.10 -5.84 -1.65
N SER A 28 9.75 -5.43 -0.42
CA SER A 28 10.57 -4.47 0.35
C SER A 28 11.90 -5.10 0.78
N LEU A 29 11.88 -6.37 1.18
CA LEU A 29 13.00 -7.14 1.71
C LEU A 29 13.08 -8.50 1.01
N ASP A 30 14.14 -9.26 1.29
CA ASP A 30 14.27 -10.64 0.81
C ASP A 30 13.08 -11.50 1.27
N GLU A 31 12.52 -12.26 0.34
CA GLU A 31 11.58 -13.33 0.62
C GLU A 31 12.35 -14.58 1.08
N ARG A 32 11.70 -15.46 1.85
CA ARG A 32 12.36 -16.63 2.45
C ARG A 32 12.98 -17.59 1.43
N GLU A 33 12.49 -17.60 0.21
CA GLU A 33 12.94 -18.50 -0.87
C GLU A 33 14.09 -17.91 -1.70
N GLY A 34 14.50 -16.66 -1.45
CA GLY A 34 15.68 -16.03 -2.06
C GLY A 34 15.60 -15.79 -3.58
N GLY A 35 16.37 -14.85 -4.09
CA GLY A 35 16.71 -14.75 -5.52
C GLY A 35 16.10 -13.59 -6.30
N GLU A 36 14.91 -13.11 -5.99
CA GLU A 36 14.30 -11.99 -6.74
C GLU A 36 14.89 -10.63 -6.34
N ILE A 37 14.90 -9.69 -7.28
CA ILE A 37 15.22 -8.27 -7.02
C ILE A 37 14.18 -7.71 -6.07
N ASN A 38 14.64 -7.05 -4.99
CA ASN A 38 13.80 -6.36 -4.03
C ASN A 38 14.33 -4.96 -3.75
N MET A 39 13.54 -4.16 -2.99
CA MET A 39 13.90 -2.76 -2.73
C MET A 39 15.19 -2.59 -1.93
N LEU A 40 15.48 -3.49 -0.98
CA LEU A 40 16.74 -3.45 -0.23
C LEU A 40 17.95 -3.64 -1.14
N ARG A 41 17.91 -4.63 -2.04
CA ARG A 41 19.01 -4.89 -2.98
C ARG A 41 19.21 -3.72 -3.95
N LEU A 42 18.11 -3.14 -4.47
CA LEU A 42 18.18 -1.96 -5.32
C LEU A 42 18.74 -0.74 -4.57
N ALA A 43 18.31 -0.53 -3.32
CA ALA A 43 18.80 0.54 -2.48
C ALA A 43 20.29 0.40 -2.17
N LYS A 44 20.77 -0.82 -1.87
CA LYS A 44 22.20 -1.09 -1.62
C LYS A 44 23.09 -0.93 -2.85
N GLN A 45 22.55 -1.11 -4.06
CA GLN A 45 23.26 -0.78 -5.28
C GLN A 45 23.38 0.75 -5.51
N TYR A 46 22.50 1.53 -4.89
CA TYR A 46 22.49 2.98 -4.96
C TYR A 46 23.26 3.64 -3.82
N SER A 47 23.20 3.06 -2.61
CA SER A 47 23.89 3.51 -1.39
C SER A 47 24.24 2.27 -0.56
N ASP A 48 25.52 2.00 -0.35
CA ASP A 48 26.05 0.74 0.21
C ASP A 48 25.45 0.39 1.60
N ASP A 49 25.27 1.38 2.47
CA ASP A 49 24.74 1.23 3.83
C ASP A 49 23.21 1.33 3.92
N ALA A 50 22.51 1.32 2.76
CA ALA A 50 21.06 1.46 2.73
C ALA A 50 20.33 0.38 3.54
N GLN A 51 19.37 0.83 4.36
CA GLN A 51 18.54 -0.02 5.21
C GLN A 51 17.06 0.37 5.07
N ILE A 52 16.17 -0.61 4.91
CA ILE A 52 14.73 -0.39 4.81
C ILE A 52 14.16 -0.15 6.22
N CYS A 53 13.57 1.02 6.47
CA CYS A 53 13.05 1.39 7.79
C CYS A 53 11.69 0.73 8.12
N HIS A 54 10.90 0.39 7.10
CA HIS A 54 9.61 -0.30 7.25
C HIS A 54 9.30 -1.09 5.97
N ARG A 55 8.23 -1.89 5.99
CA ARG A 55 7.87 -2.70 4.84
C ARG A 55 6.48 -2.40 4.32
N LEU A 56 6.31 -2.55 3.01
CA LEU A 56 5.04 -2.65 2.31
C LEU A 56 4.88 -4.08 1.78
N ASP A 57 3.65 -4.54 1.61
CA ASP A 57 3.39 -5.80 0.93
C ASP A 57 3.91 -5.75 -0.53
N LYS A 58 4.24 -6.89 -1.12
CA LYS A 58 4.81 -6.99 -2.48
C LYS A 58 3.97 -6.23 -3.50
N GLU A 59 2.66 -6.40 -3.43
CA GLU A 59 1.71 -5.78 -4.35
C GLU A 59 1.33 -4.33 -3.98
N THR A 60 1.55 -3.89 -2.75
CA THR A 60 1.35 -2.49 -2.34
C THR A 60 2.41 -1.61 -2.94
N SER A 61 2.01 -0.54 -3.61
CA SER A 61 2.90 0.51 -4.14
C SER A 61 2.96 1.71 -3.19
N GLY A 62 3.92 2.63 -3.39
CA GLY A 62 3.94 3.92 -2.72
C GLY A 62 5.14 4.16 -1.81
N ALA A 63 5.01 5.14 -0.92
CA ALA A 63 6.10 5.69 -0.13
C ALA A 63 6.78 4.65 0.78
N LEU A 64 8.07 4.46 0.58
CA LEU A 64 8.93 3.56 1.37
C LEU A 64 10.17 4.33 1.82
N ILE A 65 10.40 4.37 3.15
CA ILE A 65 11.55 5.09 3.74
C ILE A 65 12.75 4.15 3.84
N ILE A 66 13.90 4.66 3.42
CA ILE A 66 15.19 3.99 3.40
C ILE A 66 16.20 4.89 4.09
N ALA A 67 16.92 4.39 5.07
CA ALA A 67 18.04 5.09 5.70
C ALA A 67 19.33 4.82 4.94
N LYS A 68 20.21 5.81 4.83
CA LYS A 68 21.53 5.72 4.20
C LYS A 68 22.65 5.38 5.18
N ASN A 69 22.37 5.44 6.48
CA ASN A 69 23.32 5.14 7.54
C ASN A 69 22.62 4.55 8.78
N PRO A 70 23.38 3.92 9.73
CA PRO A 70 22.80 3.29 10.91
C PRO A 70 22.11 4.27 11.88
N GLU A 71 22.57 5.51 11.98
CA GLU A 71 21.98 6.52 12.86
C GLU A 71 20.57 6.89 12.37
N ALA A 72 20.43 7.22 11.10
CA ALA A 72 19.15 7.49 10.46
C ALA A 72 18.20 6.28 10.55
N TYR A 73 18.72 5.06 10.36
CA TYR A 73 17.94 3.84 10.53
C TYR A 73 17.37 3.71 11.94
N SER A 74 18.21 3.88 12.96
CA SER A 74 17.80 3.83 14.36
C SER A 74 16.75 4.91 14.68
N HIS A 75 17.00 6.14 14.24
CA HIS A 75 16.10 7.28 14.44
C HIS A 75 14.71 7.06 13.84
N VAL A 76 14.62 6.62 12.58
CA VAL A 76 13.33 6.38 11.91
C VAL A 76 12.64 5.13 12.46
N SER A 77 13.40 4.06 12.73
CA SER A 77 12.85 2.83 13.33
C SER A 77 12.22 3.09 14.69
N MET A 78 12.84 3.93 15.52
CA MET A 78 12.29 4.35 16.82
C MET A 78 10.99 5.14 16.66
N GLN A 79 10.87 5.99 15.64
CA GLN A 79 9.64 6.71 15.35
C GLN A 79 8.50 5.75 14.94
N PHE A 80 8.80 4.69 14.15
CA PHE A 80 7.83 3.63 13.85
C PHE A 80 7.40 2.87 15.10
N GLU A 81 8.34 2.49 15.95
CA GLU A 81 8.07 1.80 17.23
C GLU A 81 7.17 2.63 18.14
N LYS A 82 7.48 3.93 18.29
CA LYS A 82 6.71 4.90 19.07
C LYS A 82 5.44 5.41 18.39
N ARG A 83 5.09 4.91 17.17
CA ARG A 83 3.92 5.31 16.38
C ARG A 83 3.87 6.82 16.05
N GLN A 84 5.03 7.41 15.88
CA GLN A 84 5.18 8.83 15.54
C GLN A 84 5.17 9.10 14.04
N VAL A 85 5.44 8.07 13.23
CA VAL A 85 5.32 8.14 11.77
C VAL A 85 3.85 8.12 11.38
N LYS A 86 3.37 9.20 10.72
CA LYS A 86 2.03 9.22 10.11
C LYS A 86 2.11 8.58 8.74
N LYS A 87 1.13 7.77 8.41
CA LYS A 87 1.02 7.03 7.16
C LYS A 87 -0.39 7.20 6.61
N VAL A 88 -0.50 7.58 5.37
CA VAL A 88 -1.77 7.64 4.65
C VAL A 88 -1.70 6.69 3.46
N TYR A 89 -2.67 5.80 3.38
CA TYR A 89 -2.86 4.91 2.25
C TYR A 89 -4.17 5.26 1.55
N HIS A 90 -4.20 5.09 0.25
CA HIS A 90 -5.43 5.13 -0.52
C HIS A 90 -5.78 3.72 -0.99
N ALA A 91 -7.04 3.35 -0.82
CA ALA A 91 -7.59 2.08 -1.28
C ALA A 91 -8.85 2.32 -2.12
N ILE A 92 -9.03 1.53 -3.18
CA ILE A 92 -10.32 1.44 -3.87
C ILE A 92 -11.00 0.19 -3.37
N ILE A 93 -12.18 0.34 -2.73
CA ILE A 93 -12.94 -0.75 -2.14
C ILE A 93 -14.23 -1.01 -2.92
N GLU A 94 -14.71 -2.25 -2.87
CA GLU A 94 -16.00 -2.64 -3.45
C GLU A 94 -17.17 -2.08 -2.62
N GLY A 95 -18.20 -1.63 -3.32
CA GLY A 95 -19.40 -1.06 -2.71
C GLY A 95 -19.29 0.43 -2.43
N THR A 96 -20.45 1.04 -2.16
CA THR A 96 -20.56 2.44 -1.74
C THR A 96 -20.60 2.48 -0.21
N HIS A 97 -19.48 2.84 0.39
CA HIS A 97 -19.31 2.89 1.84
C HIS A 97 -19.07 4.32 2.32
N VAL A 98 -19.84 4.77 3.32
CA VAL A 98 -19.68 6.08 3.95
C VAL A 98 -18.91 5.89 5.25
N PHE A 99 -17.60 6.14 5.21
CA PHE A 99 -16.74 6.15 6.39
C PHE A 99 -16.44 7.60 6.78
N GLU A 100 -16.93 8.03 7.91
CA GLU A 100 -16.67 9.33 8.51
C GLU A 100 -15.84 9.10 9.77
N GLU A 101 -14.50 9.21 9.64
CA GLU A 101 -13.56 8.93 10.73
C GLU A 101 -13.82 7.57 11.42
N LEU A 102 -14.07 6.53 10.62
CA LEU A 102 -14.31 5.19 11.16
C LEU A 102 -13.03 4.64 11.78
N PHE A 103 -13.07 4.39 13.10
CA PHE A 103 -11.96 3.77 13.82
C PHE A 103 -12.18 2.27 13.99
N ILE A 104 -11.21 1.47 13.60
CA ILE A 104 -11.21 0.02 13.78
C ILE A 104 -10.05 -0.36 14.70
N ASP A 105 -10.38 -0.94 15.85
CA ASP A 105 -9.46 -1.56 16.81
C ASP A 105 -9.77 -3.05 16.91
N LEU A 106 -9.19 -3.83 15.99
CA LEU A 106 -9.36 -5.28 15.93
C LEU A 106 -7.98 -5.96 15.88
N PRO A 107 -7.60 -6.67 16.95
CA PRO A 107 -6.29 -7.30 17.03
C PRO A 107 -6.07 -8.37 15.95
N ILE A 108 -4.86 -8.41 15.40
CA ILE A 108 -4.47 -9.28 14.29
C ILE A 108 -3.49 -10.35 14.76
N LEU A 109 -3.83 -11.60 14.51
CA LEU A 109 -2.98 -12.77 14.71
C LEU A 109 -2.37 -13.22 13.38
N ASN A 110 -1.04 -13.39 13.38
CA ASN A 110 -0.34 -14.00 12.26
C ASN A 110 -0.40 -15.54 12.42
N VAL A 111 -1.10 -16.19 11.53
CA VAL A 111 -1.29 -17.67 11.55
C VAL A 111 -0.28 -18.42 10.66
N GLY A 112 0.73 -17.70 10.16
CA GLY A 112 1.80 -18.26 9.33
C GLY A 112 1.47 -18.32 7.83
N LYS A 113 2.45 -18.69 7.01
CA LYS A 113 2.34 -18.80 5.54
C LYS A 113 1.73 -17.57 4.84
N GLY A 114 2.03 -16.37 5.35
CA GLY A 114 1.51 -15.11 4.80
C GLY A 114 0.05 -14.82 5.13
N ASN A 115 -0.59 -15.56 6.05
CA ASN A 115 -1.98 -15.37 6.44
C ASN A 115 -2.10 -14.70 7.81
N VAL A 116 -3.15 -13.92 7.95
CA VAL A 116 -3.55 -13.30 9.23
C VAL A 116 -5.04 -13.46 9.47
N THR A 117 -5.44 -13.41 10.73
CA THR A 117 -6.84 -13.44 11.16
C THR A 117 -7.08 -12.44 12.29
N ILE A 118 -8.34 -12.04 12.49
CA ILE A 118 -8.74 -11.28 13.66
C ILE A 118 -8.82 -12.24 14.86
N SER A 119 -8.15 -11.91 15.95
CA SER A 119 -8.23 -12.67 17.20
C SER A 119 -8.14 -11.71 18.40
N ARG A 120 -9.22 -11.63 19.16
CA ARG A 120 -9.26 -10.80 20.38
C ARG A 120 -8.45 -11.37 21.52
N GLN A 121 -8.17 -12.68 21.49
CA GLN A 121 -7.44 -13.38 22.56
C GLN A 121 -5.94 -13.38 22.32
N GLU A 122 -5.49 -13.68 21.08
CA GLU A 122 -4.07 -13.91 20.77
C GLU A 122 -3.51 -12.88 19.77
N GLY A 123 -4.38 -12.04 19.19
CA GLY A 123 -3.99 -11.03 18.21
C GLY A 123 -3.19 -9.89 18.85
N LYS A 124 -2.26 -9.35 18.08
CA LYS A 124 -1.54 -8.13 18.45
C LYS A 124 -2.41 -6.92 18.12
N ARG A 125 -2.42 -5.92 19.01
CA ARG A 125 -3.13 -4.64 18.82
C ARG A 125 -2.91 -4.10 17.40
N ALA A 126 -4.01 -3.77 16.74
CA ALA A 126 -4.03 -3.21 15.39
C ALA A 126 -5.16 -2.18 15.27
N GLU A 127 -4.79 -0.97 14.85
CA GLU A 127 -5.67 0.20 14.85
C GLU A 127 -5.55 0.93 13.52
N THR A 128 -6.70 1.25 12.92
CA THR A 128 -6.77 1.97 11.63
C THR A 128 -7.96 2.91 11.60
N TRP A 129 -7.75 4.13 11.12
CA TRP A 129 -8.79 5.09 10.78
C TRP A 129 -9.10 5.01 9.29
N PHE A 130 -10.38 5.18 8.94
CA PHE A 130 -10.85 5.18 7.56
C PHE A 130 -11.74 6.39 7.30
N GLN A 131 -11.52 7.03 6.14
CA GLN A 131 -12.31 8.15 5.64
C GLN A 131 -12.63 7.92 4.17
N SER A 132 -13.92 8.01 3.79
CA SER A 132 -14.29 7.96 2.38
C SER A 132 -13.95 9.29 1.70
N LEU A 133 -13.19 9.21 0.60
CA LEU A 133 -12.74 10.37 -0.16
C LEU A 133 -13.63 10.65 -1.38
N LYS A 134 -14.04 9.58 -2.09
CA LYS A 134 -14.83 9.69 -3.29
C LYS A 134 -15.72 8.48 -3.48
N TYR A 135 -16.96 8.71 -3.84
CA TYR A 135 -17.95 7.68 -4.09
C TYR A 135 -18.13 7.46 -5.59
N PHE A 136 -18.24 6.21 -5.97
CA PHE A 136 -18.68 5.75 -7.27
C PHE A 136 -19.92 4.88 -7.07
N LYS A 137 -20.55 4.46 -8.13
CA LYS A 137 -21.75 3.64 -8.05
C LYS A 137 -21.54 2.28 -7.38
N HIS A 138 -20.41 1.63 -7.67
CA HIS A 138 -20.08 0.29 -7.16
C HIS A 138 -18.76 0.24 -6.39
N TYR A 139 -18.06 1.36 -6.25
CA TYR A 139 -16.77 1.45 -5.55
C TYR A 139 -16.68 2.71 -4.69
N THR A 140 -15.72 2.71 -3.78
CA THR A 140 -15.38 3.90 -2.99
C THR A 140 -13.86 4.05 -2.92
N LEU A 141 -13.34 5.26 -3.14
CA LEU A 141 -11.96 5.61 -2.80
C LEU A 141 -11.90 5.97 -1.32
N VAL A 142 -11.05 5.29 -0.56
CA VAL A 142 -10.92 5.44 0.88
C VAL A 142 -9.50 5.81 1.26
N GLU A 143 -9.38 6.79 2.15
CA GLU A 143 -8.17 7.07 2.91
C GLU A 143 -8.09 6.11 4.10
N CYS A 144 -6.91 5.51 4.30
CA CYS A 144 -6.64 4.60 5.40
C CYS A 144 -5.43 5.11 6.18
N ARG A 145 -5.59 5.37 7.47
CA ARG A 145 -4.53 5.87 8.37
C ARG A 145 -4.24 4.84 9.46
N PRO A 146 -3.34 3.86 9.19
CA PRO A 146 -2.99 2.85 10.17
C PRO A 146 -2.10 3.44 11.27
N VAL A 147 -2.53 3.38 12.53
CA VAL A 147 -1.75 3.75 13.72
C VAL A 147 -0.66 2.72 13.98
N THR A 148 -0.99 1.45 13.81
CA THR A 148 -0.06 0.31 13.92
C THR A 148 0.36 -0.16 12.52
N GLY A 149 1.22 -1.17 12.43
CA GLY A 149 1.72 -1.70 11.14
C GLY A 149 1.77 -3.23 11.16
N ARG A 150 0.62 -3.90 11.33
CA ARG A 150 0.55 -5.36 11.25
C ARG A 150 0.44 -5.82 9.81
N MET A 151 0.89 -7.03 9.54
CA MET A 151 0.76 -7.66 8.22
C MET A 151 -0.70 -7.64 7.76
N HIS A 152 -0.96 -7.22 6.53
CA HIS A 152 -2.27 -7.10 5.89
C HIS A 152 -3.31 -6.26 6.69
N GLN A 153 -2.88 -5.40 7.61
CA GLN A 153 -3.77 -4.71 8.55
C GLN A 153 -4.92 -3.97 7.87
N ILE A 154 -4.63 -3.10 6.91
CA ILE A 154 -5.66 -2.33 6.18
C ILE A 154 -6.62 -3.28 5.46
N ARG A 155 -6.08 -4.30 4.80
CA ARG A 155 -6.82 -5.28 4.00
C ARG A 155 -7.84 -6.05 4.84
N ILE A 156 -7.40 -6.64 5.95
CA ILE A 156 -8.29 -7.41 6.84
C ILE A 156 -9.27 -6.50 7.59
N HIS A 157 -8.86 -5.30 8.03
CA HIS A 157 -9.77 -4.37 8.68
C HIS A 157 -10.92 -3.94 7.75
N LEU A 158 -10.63 -3.57 6.49
CA LEU A 158 -11.66 -3.26 5.49
C LEU A 158 -12.57 -4.46 5.23
N ALA A 159 -12.00 -5.67 5.12
CA ALA A 159 -12.79 -6.88 4.92
C ALA A 159 -13.78 -7.14 6.08
N THR A 160 -13.44 -6.78 7.34
CA THR A 160 -14.38 -6.89 8.47
C THR A 160 -15.59 -5.97 8.32
N GLN A 161 -15.46 -4.90 7.54
CA GLN A 161 -16.54 -3.96 7.24
C GLN A 161 -17.32 -4.35 5.96
N ARG A 162 -17.07 -5.53 5.38
CA ARG A 162 -17.60 -5.97 4.08
C ARG A 162 -17.22 -5.01 2.94
N ALA A 163 -16.11 -4.31 3.09
CA ALA A 163 -15.55 -3.31 2.20
C ALA A 163 -14.20 -3.80 1.64
N SER A 164 -14.20 -4.96 1.00
CA SER A 164 -12.98 -5.57 0.47
C SER A 164 -12.30 -4.67 -0.56
N ILE A 165 -10.97 -4.62 -0.55
CA ILE A 165 -10.22 -3.87 -1.55
C ILE A 165 -10.41 -4.55 -2.92
N ALA A 166 -10.69 -3.77 -3.96
CA ALA A 166 -10.83 -4.26 -5.32
C ALA A 166 -9.57 -5.02 -5.76
N GLY A 167 -9.73 -6.26 -6.23
CA GLY A 167 -8.63 -7.15 -6.61
C GLY A 167 -7.97 -7.91 -5.45
N ASP A 168 -8.43 -7.77 -4.21
CA ASP A 168 -7.88 -8.50 -3.07
C ASP A 168 -8.61 -9.84 -2.84
N GLU A 169 -8.32 -10.80 -3.67
CA GLU A 169 -8.96 -12.11 -3.63
C GLU A 169 -8.78 -12.84 -2.28
N MET A 170 -7.65 -12.62 -1.59
CA MET A 170 -7.40 -13.20 -0.27
C MET A 170 -8.44 -12.75 0.77
N TYR A 171 -8.95 -11.53 0.63
CA TYR A 171 -9.97 -10.94 1.51
C TYR A 171 -11.30 -10.71 0.77
N LYS A 172 -11.62 -11.57 -0.22
CA LYS A 172 -12.89 -11.63 -0.97
C LYS A 172 -13.13 -10.44 -1.91
N GLY A 173 -12.14 -9.59 -2.18
CA GLY A 173 -12.21 -8.59 -3.22
C GLY A 173 -12.09 -9.22 -4.60
N LYS A 174 -12.80 -8.68 -5.59
CA LYS A 174 -12.83 -9.21 -6.95
C LYS A 174 -11.97 -8.38 -7.90
N PRO A 175 -11.35 -9.01 -8.92
CA PRO A 175 -10.73 -8.28 -10.01
C PRO A 175 -11.73 -7.37 -10.72
N VAL A 176 -11.29 -6.16 -11.10
CA VAL A 176 -12.13 -5.19 -11.81
C VAL A 176 -11.88 -5.32 -13.30
N PHE A 177 -12.94 -5.59 -14.07
CA PHE A 177 -12.91 -5.71 -15.51
C PHE A 177 -13.59 -4.50 -16.18
N LEU A 178 -13.10 -4.10 -17.34
CA LEU A 178 -13.68 -2.98 -18.08
C LEU A 178 -15.12 -3.29 -18.55
N SER A 179 -15.38 -4.55 -18.87
CA SER A 179 -16.74 -5.03 -19.24
C SER A 179 -17.76 -4.82 -18.11
N ALA A 180 -17.34 -4.92 -16.86
CA ALA A 180 -18.21 -4.68 -15.70
C ALA A 180 -18.55 -3.19 -15.51
N LEU A 181 -17.68 -2.28 -15.95
CA LEU A 181 -17.88 -0.84 -15.83
C LEU A 181 -18.55 -0.22 -17.05
N LYS A 182 -18.15 -0.64 -18.26
CA LYS A 182 -18.55 -0.01 -19.51
C LYS A 182 -19.68 -0.80 -20.19
N ARG A 183 -20.89 -0.22 -20.26
CA ARG A 183 -21.99 -0.77 -21.08
C ARG A 183 -21.55 -0.96 -22.54
N LYS A 184 -21.96 -2.05 -23.16
CA LYS A 184 -21.64 -2.38 -24.57
C LYS A 184 -20.13 -2.49 -24.83
N TYR A 185 -19.36 -2.97 -23.84
CA TYR A 185 -17.98 -3.36 -24.07
C TYR A 185 -17.97 -4.68 -24.86
N HIS A 186 -17.25 -4.70 -25.98
CA HIS A 186 -17.08 -5.89 -26.82
C HIS A 186 -15.59 -6.21 -26.88
N LEU A 187 -15.23 -7.40 -26.46
CA LEU A 187 -13.93 -7.98 -26.75
C LEU A 187 -13.88 -8.46 -28.22
N GLY A 188 -12.73 -8.31 -28.84
CA GLY A 188 -12.49 -8.94 -30.15
C GLY A 188 -12.66 -10.47 -30.04
N LYS A 189 -13.02 -11.10 -31.16
CA LYS A 189 -13.05 -12.58 -31.24
C LYS A 189 -11.69 -13.11 -30.78
N ASP A 190 -11.69 -14.10 -29.91
CA ASP A 190 -10.51 -14.80 -29.39
C ASP A 190 -9.61 -13.98 -28.44
N GLN A 191 -10.11 -12.90 -27.83
CA GLN A 191 -9.41 -12.15 -26.78
C GLN A 191 -9.97 -12.47 -25.39
N GLU A 192 -9.10 -12.79 -24.45
CA GLU A 192 -9.42 -12.90 -23.03
C GLU A 192 -9.35 -11.52 -22.38
N GLU A 193 -10.37 -11.15 -21.60
CA GLU A 193 -10.36 -9.89 -20.88
C GLU A 193 -9.42 -9.98 -19.68
N LEU A 194 -8.48 -9.06 -19.59
CA LEU A 194 -7.61 -8.93 -18.43
C LEU A 194 -8.19 -7.89 -17.45
N PRO A 195 -8.01 -8.10 -16.14
CA PRO A 195 -8.42 -7.10 -15.16
C PRO A 195 -7.64 -5.79 -15.35
N ILE A 196 -8.29 -4.66 -15.04
CA ILE A 196 -7.69 -3.32 -15.12
C ILE A 196 -6.44 -3.22 -14.23
N MET A 197 -6.50 -3.82 -13.03
CA MET A 197 -5.37 -4.02 -12.15
C MET A 197 -5.16 -5.51 -11.88
N LYS A 198 -3.90 -5.98 -11.95
CA LYS A 198 -3.50 -7.37 -11.67
C LYS A 198 -3.14 -7.60 -10.20
N ARG A 199 -3.54 -6.71 -9.32
CA ARG A 199 -3.27 -6.70 -7.88
C ARG A 199 -4.38 -5.96 -7.14
N PHE A 200 -4.39 -6.04 -5.82
CA PHE A 200 -5.31 -5.24 -5.03
C PHE A 200 -4.99 -3.73 -5.10
N ALA A 201 -6.05 -2.93 -5.08
CA ALA A 201 -5.97 -1.49 -5.25
C ALA A 201 -5.62 -0.79 -3.91
N LEU A 202 -4.36 -0.94 -3.46
CA LEU A 202 -3.81 -0.29 -2.26
C LEU A 202 -2.50 0.40 -2.59
N HIS A 203 -2.36 1.65 -2.13
CA HIS A 203 -1.21 2.52 -2.37
C HIS A 203 -0.84 3.31 -1.12
N ALA A 204 0.42 3.27 -0.69
CA ALA A 204 0.98 4.09 0.39
C ALA A 204 1.20 5.52 -0.14
N TYR A 205 0.16 6.34 -0.02
CA TYR A 205 0.08 7.65 -0.67
C TYR A 205 0.97 8.71 -0.01
N GLU A 206 1.05 8.70 1.34
CA GLU A 206 1.78 9.71 2.09
C GLU A 206 2.48 9.11 3.30
N VAL A 207 3.65 9.65 3.61
CA VAL A 207 4.35 9.39 4.85
C VAL A 207 4.88 10.70 5.46
N THR A 208 4.66 10.89 6.79
CA THR A 208 5.22 12.01 7.55
C THR A 208 6.06 11.48 8.70
N PHE A 209 7.30 11.95 8.81
CA PHE A 209 8.24 11.59 9.86
C PHE A 209 9.21 12.75 10.15
N LYS A 210 10.03 12.65 11.21
CA LYS A 210 11.05 13.65 11.53
C LYS A 210 12.41 13.21 11.02
N LEU A 211 13.13 14.15 10.40
CA LEU A 211 14.54 14.01 10.05
C LEU A 211 15.43 14.00 11.32
N LEU A 212 16.73 13.75 11.19
CA LEU A 212 17.67 13.70 12.33
C LEU A 212 17.73 15.04 13.10
N ASP A 213 17.55 16.15 12.42
CA ASP A 213 17.47 17.51 13.01
C ASP A 213 16.13 17.79 13.72
N GLY A 214 15.20 16.84 13.72
CA GLY A 214 13.87 16.95 14.31
C GLY A 214 12.82 17.64 13.44
N ILE A 215 13.18 18.12 12.25
CA ILE A 215 12.26 18.79 11.30
C ILE A 215 11.31 17.73 10.72
N PRO A 216 9.98 17.94 10.79
CA PRO A 216 9.03 17.04 10.15
C PRO A 216 9.04 17.21 8.63
N VAL A 217 9.02 16.10 7.92
CA VAL A 217 8.89 16.08 6.46
C VAL A 217 7.69 15.20 6.07
N THR A 218 6.90 15.69 5.10
CA THR A 218 5.77 14.95 4.50
C THR A 218 6.06 14.70 3.04
N ILE A 219 6.04 13.44 2.63
CA ILE A 219 6.33 13.01 1.27
C ILE A 219 5.11 12.30 0.70
N HIS A 220 4.68 12.76 -0.48
CA HIS A 220 3.59 12.15 -1.24
C HIS A 220 4.15 11.27 -2.36
N ALA A 221 3.62 10.06 -2.49
CA ALA A 221 3.92 9.17 -3.60
C ALA A 221 2.81 9.28 -4.66
N PRO A 222 3.13 9.63 -5.91
CA PRO A 222 2.15 9.65 -6.98
C PRO A 222 1.61 8.24 -7.26
N TYR A 223 0.35 8.16 -7.66
CA TYR A 223 -0.25 6.89 -8.04
C TYR A 223 0.50 6.22 -9.19
N PRO A 224 0.72 4.90 -9.13
CA PRO A 224 1.21 4.16 -10.27
C PRO A 224 0.13 4.07 -11.34
N LYS A 225 0.56 3.87 -12.58
CA LYS A 225 -0.30 3.92 -13.78
C LYS A 225 -1.54 3.02 -13.70
N ASP A 226 -1.43 1.83 -13.10
CA ASP A 226 -2.54 0.90 -12.94
C ASP A 226 -3.64 1.45 -12.01
N PHE A 227 -3.24 2.00 -10.86
CA PHE A 227 -4.16 2.62 -9.89
C PHE A 227 -4.83 3.88 -10.47
N GLU A 228 -4.03 4.75 -11.11
CA GLU A 228 -4.55 5.96 -11.79
C GLU A 228 -5.53 5.61 -12.92
N THR A 229 -5.21 4.56 -13.70
CA THR A 229 -6.09 4.09 -14.76
C THR A 229 -7.42 3.60 -14.21
N LEU A 230 -7.40 2.79 -13.13
CA LEU A 230 -8.63 2.33 -12.49
C LEU A 230 -9.48 3.51 -12.00
N LEU A 231 -8.88 4.50 -11.30
CA LEU A 231 -9.61 5.70 -10.87
C LEU A 231 -10.26 6.45 -12.03
N LYS A 232 -9.53 6.71 -13.11
CA LYS A 232 -10.06 7.40 -14.30
C LYS A 232 -11.22 6.64 -14.95
N LEU A 233 -11.15 5.30 -14.96
CA LEU A 233 -12.21 4.48 -15.52
C LEU A 233 -13.46 4.46 -14.63
N LEU A 234 -13.29 4.44 -13.30
CA LEU A 234 -14.39 4.58 -12.35
C LEU A 234 -15.07 5.96 -12.49
N GLU A 235 -14.28 7.03 -12.57
CA GLU A 235 -14.81 8.40 -12.83
C GLU A 235 -15.61 8.49 -14.10
N LYS A 236 -15.20 7.77 -15.14
CA LYS A 236 -15.83 7.85 -16.46
C LYS A 236 -17.06 6.96 -16.59
N PHE A 237 -17.10 5.79 -15.96
CA PHE A 237 -18.10 4.75 -16.23
C PHE A 237 -18.89 4.29 -15.01
N ASP A 238 -18.47 4.64 -13.80
CA ASP A 238 -19.08 4.22 -12.54
C ASP A 238 -19.49 5.42 -11.65
N SER A 239 -19.52 6.63 -12.19
CA SER A 239 -19.98 7.85 -11.50
C SER A 239 -21.49 7.87 -11.30
#